data_1f42522200fd0575ff017ad6fc3b926b
#
_entry.id   1f42522200fd0575ff017ad6fc3b926b
#
_cell.length_a   1.000
_cell.length_b   1.000
_cell.length_c   1.000
_cell.angle_alpha   90.00
_cell.angle_beta   90.00
_cell.angle_gamma   90.00
#
_symmetry.space_group_name_H-M   'P 1'
#
loop_
_entity.id
_entity.type
_entity.pdbx_description
1 polymer ?
#
loop_
_entity_poly.entity_id
_entity_poly.type
_entity_poly.pdbx_seq_one_letter_code
_entity_poly.pdbx_strand_id
1 'polypeptide(L)'
;MPNNESKLQAACVRWFNIAYPRYKLLLFAVPNGAYLSGDKLQRIKQWNKLKSEGAVAGVSDLILLIPSGEFNGLCIEMKTTAKHSKQSSAQKKFEEAVIAQGYQYKIIRNFNSFKNLIENYLKSKNNG
;
A
#
# COMPACT_ATOMS: atom_id res chain seq x y z
N MET A 1 -3.77 6.61 -19.03
CA MET A 1 -4.56 5.39 -18.79
C MET A 1 -4.24 4.83 -17.42
N PRO A 2 -5.27 4.46 -16.65
CA PRO A 2 -5.01 3.75 -15.42
C PRO A 2 -4.35 2.41 -15.75
N ASN A 3 -3.30 2.09 -15.04
CA ASN A 3 -2.64 0.81 -15.23
C ASN A 3 -3.38 -0.29 -14.44
N ASN A 4 -2.99 -1.54 -14.64
CA ASN A 4 -3.65 -2.67 -13.99
C ASN A 4 -3.53 -2.62 -12.48
N GLU A 5 -2.41 -2.11 -11.96
CA GLU A 5 -2.22 -1.96 -10.51
C GLU A 5 -3.19 -0.95 -9.93
N SER A 6 -3.38 0.19 -10.61
CA SER A 6 -4.32 1.21 -10.16
C SER A 6 -5.76 0.70 -10.15
N LYS A 7 -6.16 -0.04 -11.19
CA LYS A 7 -7.49 -0.64 -11.26
C LYS A 7 -7.72 -1.66 -10.16
N LEU A 8 -6.72 -2.49 -9.91
CA LEU A 8 -6.77 -3.48 -8.84
C LEU A 8 -6.92 -2.80 -7.49
N GLN A 9 -6.09 -1.79 -7.24
CA GLN A 9 -6.14 -1.06 -5.98
C GLN A 9 -7.51 -0.42 -5.75
N ALA A 10 -8.07 0.22 -6.76
CA ALA A 10 -9.39 0.85 -6.66
C ALA A 10 -10.48 -0.18 -6.33
N ALA A 11 -10.43 -1.35 -6.96
CA ALA A 11 -11.40 -2.40 -6.70
C ALA A 11 -11.26 -2.92 -5.25
N CYS A 12 -10.04 -3.08 -4.78
CA CYS A 12 -9.77 -3.53 -3.42
C CYS A 12 -10.28 -2.55 -2.38
N VAL A 13 -9.99 -1.26 -2.57
CA VAL A 13 -10.45 -0.22 -1.65
C VAL A 13 -11.97 -0.13 -1.62
N ARG A 14 -12.60 -0.21 -2.79
CA ARG A 14 -14.07 -0.17 -2.87
C ARG A 14 -14.69 -1.35 -2.11
N TRP A 15 -14.16 -2.54 -2.34
CA TRP A 15 -14.62 -3.73 -1.61
C TRP A 15 -14.48 -3.55 -0.11
N PHE A 16 -13.31 -3.07 0.33
CA PHE A 16 -13.03 -2.89 1.76
C PHE A 16 -14.02 -1.92 2.40
N ASN A 17 -14.28 -0.79 1.73
CA ASN A 17 -15.18 0.23 2.27
C ASN A 17 -16.62 -0.27 2.38
N ILE A 18 -17.03 -1.18 1.51
CA ILE A 18 -18.36 -1.79 1.56
C ILE A 18 -18.42 -2.87 2.64
N ALA A 19 -17.38 -3.71 2.72
CA ALA A 19 -17.36 -4.83 3.66
C ALA A 19 -17.12 -4.38 5.10
N TYR A 20 -16.33 -3.32 5.30
CA TYR A 20 -15.94 -2.84 6.63
C TYR A 20 -16.14 -1.32 6.73
N PRO A 21 -17.39 -0.83 6.62
CA PRO A 21 -17.63 0.62 6.60
C PRO A 21 -17.14 1.34 7.85
N ARG A 22 -17.11 0.68 9.00
CA ARG A 22 -16.61 1.30 10.24
C ARG A 22 -15.11 1.57 10.21
N TYR A 23 -14.37 0.92 9.29
CA TYR A 23 -12.91 1.08 9.18
C TYR A 23 -12.50 1.92 7.97
N LYS A 24 -13.46 2.55 7.32
CA LYS A 24 -13.22 3.28 6.07
C LYS A 24 -12.08 4.30 6.16
N LEU A 25 -11.94 4.99 7.30
CA LEU A 25 -10.90 6.01 7.47
C LEU A 25 -9.52 5.41 7.73
N LEU A 26 -9.44 4.11 7.98
CA LEU A 26 -8.22 3.47 8.44
C LEU A 26 -7.46 2.73 7.35
N LEU A 27 -8.06 2.55 6.17
CA LEU A 27 -7.36 2.06 4.98
C LEU A 27 -7.23 3.20 4.00
N PHE A 28 -6.01 3.56 3.66
CA PHE A 28 -5.79 4.69 2.76
C PHE A 28 -4.57 4.48 1.88
N ALA A 29 -4.58 5.15 0.73
CA ALA A 29 -3.47 5.13 -0.20
C ALA A 29 -2.44 6.19 0.17
N VAL A 30 -1.17 5.88 -0.09
CA VAL A 30 -0.09 6.84 0.03
C VAL A 30 0.34 7.22 -1.38
N PRO A 31 0.06 8.45 -1.83
CA PRO A 31 0.48 8.88 -3.16
C PRO A 31 2.00 8.84 -3.30
N ASN A 32 2.46 8.43 -4.47
CA ASN A 32 3.88 8.34 -4.78
C ASN A 32 4.18 9.13 -6.06
N GLY A 33 5.38 8.94 -6.60
CA GLY A 33 5.83 9.67 -7.78
C GLY A 33 5.00 9.49 -9.05
N ALA A 34 4.04 8.56 -9.07
CA ALA A 34 3.19 8.33 -10.24
C ALA A 34 2.28 9.51 -10.57
N TYR A 35 2.06 10.42 -9.62
CA TYR A 35 1.20 11.59 -9.81
C TYR A 35 1.98 12.83 -10.26
N LEU A 36 3.28 12.71 -10.48
CA LEU A 36 4.09 13.83 -10.95
C LEU A 36 3.83 14.07 -12.44
N SER A 37 3.87 15.33 -12.87
CA SER A 37 3.55 15.71 -14.24
C SER A 37 4.60 16.65 -14.81
N GLY A 38 4.55 16.80 -16.14
CA GLY A 38 5.48 17.66 -16.85
C GLY A 38 6.69 16.92 -17.36
N ASP A 39 7.74 17.66 -17.75
CA ASP A 39 8.97 17.06 -18.25
C ASP A 39 9.81 16.50 -17.10
N LYS A 40 10.95 15.89 -17.45
CA LYS A 40 11.83 15.24 -16.47
C LYS A 40 12.28 16.21 -15.38
N LEU A 41 12.67 17.41 -15.76
CA LEU A 41 13.15 18.40 -14.79
C LEU A 41 12.04 18.85 -13.85
N GLN A 42 10.83 19.07 -14.39
CA GLN A 42 9.67 19.45 -13.57
C GLN A 42 9.32 18.35 -12.58
N ARG A 43 9.35 17.08 -13.01
CA ARG A 43 9.07 15.95 -12.11
C ARG A 43 10.13 15.82 -11.03
N ILE A 44 11.40 16.05 -11.35
CA ILE A 44 12.47 16.02 -10.35
C ILE A 44 12.23 17.08 -9.29
N LYS A 45 11.89 18.31 -9.71
CA LYS A 45 11.61 19.41 -8.77
C LYS A 45 10.41 19.10 -7.88
N GLN A 46 9.34 18.55 -8.47
CA GLN A 46 8.15 18.17 -7.71
C GLN A 46 8.46 17.08 -6.68
N TRP A 47 9.24 16.09 -7.08
CA TRP A 47 9.63 15.00 -6.18
C TRP A 47 10.51 15.53 -5.03
N ASN A 48 11.46 16.41 -5.35
CA ASN A 48 12.32 17.01 -4.33
C ASN A 48 11.52 17.82 -3.32
N LYS A 49 10.50 18.53 -3.80
CA LYS A 49 9.60 19.26 -2.91
C LYS A 49 8.84 18.31 -1.99
N LEU A 50 8.26 17.24 -2.56
CA LEU A 50 7.54 16.24 -1.77
C LEU A 50 8.45 15.57 -0.74
N LYS A 51 9.70 15.24 -1.11
CA LYS A 51 10.65 14.66 -0.16
C LYS A 51 10.95 15.62 0.99
N SER A 52 11.10 16.91 0.69
CA SER A 52 11.36 17.91 1.74
C SER A 52 10.18 18.03 2.70
N GLU A 53 8.98 17.65 2.24
CA GLU A 53 7.75 17.68 3.04
C GLU A 53 7.46 16.34 3.70
N GLY A 54 8.35 15.34 3.55
CA GLY A 54 8.22 14.07 4.23
C GLY A 54 7.90 12.86 3.36
N ALA A 55 7.82 13.02 2.04
CA ALA A 55 7.58 11.88 1.16
C ALA A 55 8.80 10.96 1.17
N VAL A 56 8.55 9.66 1.22
CA VAL A 56 9.59 8.63 1.29
C VAL A 56 9.44 7.69 0.09
N ALA A 57 10.54 7.45 -0.61
CA ALA A 57 10.54 6.51 -1.71
C ALA A 57 10.28 5.08 -1.20
N GLY A 58 9.47 4.32 -1.94
CA GLY A 58 9.26 2.90 -1.64
C GLY A 58 8.16 2.60 -0.64
N VAL A 59 7.43 3.61 -0.16
CA VAL A 59 6.29 3.38 0.75
C VAL A 59 5.25 2.54 0.02
N SER A 60 4.63 1.59 0.74
CA SER A 60 3.58 0.74 0.18
C SER A 60 2.39 1.55 -0.30
N ASP A 61 1.64 0.97 -1.25
CA ASP A 61 0.50 1.67 -1.87
C ASP A 61 -0.62 1.95 -0.90
N LEU A 62 -0.91 1.02 0.01
CA LEU A 62 -1.98 1.14 0.99
C LEU A 62 -1.44 0.89 2.39
N ILE A 63 -2.02 1.60 3.35
CA ILE A 63 -1.74 1.40 4.78
C ILE A 63 -3.05 1.12 5.48
N LEU A 64 -3.08 0.10 6.32
CA LEU A 64 -4.21 -0.20 7.20
C LEU A 64 -3.78 0.05 8.65
N LEU A 65 -4.35 1.06 9.28
CA LEU A 65 -4.01 1.48 10.64
C LEU A 65 -4.88 0.75 11.67
N ILE A 66 -4.84 -0.57 11.65
CA ILE A 66 -5.57 -1.39 12.61
C ILE A 66 -4.60 -2.43 13.14
N PRO A 67 -4.35 -2.46 14.45
CA PRO A 67 -3.53 -3.54 15.00
C PRO A 67 -4.33 -4.84 15.02
N SER A 68 -3.66 -5.95 14.82
CA SER A 68 -4.29 -7.26 14.84
C SER A 68 -3.26 -8.32 15.20
N GLY A 69 -3.61 -9.19 16.15
CA GLY A 69 -2.67 -10.19 16.65
C GLY A 69 -1.42 -9.50 17.18
N GLU A 70 -0.27 -9.91 16.68
CA GLU A 70 1.02 -9.33 17.09
C GLU A 70 1.45 -8.15 16.22
N PHE A 71 0.63 -7.78 15.22
CA PHE A 71 1.00 -6.70 14.28
C PHE A 71 0.42 -5.37 14.69
N ASN A 72 1.20 -4.32 14.50
CA ASN A 72 0.77 -2.95 14.79
C ASN A 72 -0.07 -2.35 13.67
N GLY A 73 0.00 -2.90 12.47
CA GLY A 73 -0.74 -2.46 11.30
C GLY A 73 -0.32 -3.28 10.10
N LEU A 74 -0.87 -2.96 8.94
CA LEU A 74 -0.65 -3.72 7.71
C LEU A 74 -0.30 -2.78 6.58
N CYS A 75 0.82 -3.05 5.93
CA CYS A 75 1.28 -2.32 4.74
C CYS A 75 1.08 -3.22 3.52
N ILE A 76 0.45 -2.70 2.48
CA ILE A 76 0.07 -3.48 1.31
C ILE A 76 0.64 -2.84 0.05
N GLU A 77 1.46 -3.60 -0.66
CA GLU A 77 2.03 -3.20 -1.94
C GLU A 77 1.29 -3.89 -3.07
N MET A 78 0.82 -3.13 -4.06
CA MET A 78 0.12 -3.68 -5.21
C MET A 78 1.11 -3.98 -6.33
N LYS A 79 1.16 -5.23 -6.78
CA LYS A 79 1.96 -5.65 -7.91
C LYS A 79 1.12 -6.56 -8.79
N THR A 80 0.93 -6.20 -10.06
CA THR A 80 0.25 -7.09 -10.98
C THR A 80 1.17 -8.26 -11.34
N THR A 81 0.66 -9.23 -12.08
CA THR A 81 1.43 -10.38 -12.53
C THR A 81 2.33 -10.07 -13.73
N ALA A 82 2.43 -8.80 -14.11
CA ALA A 82 3.32 -8.39 -15.21
C ALA A 82 4.77 -8.75 -14.89
N LYS A 83 5.54 -9.07 -15.93
CA LYS A 83 6.88 -9.60 -15.73
C LYS A 83 7.88 -8.63 -15.14
N HIS A 84 7.54 -7.35 -15.02
CA HIS A 84 8.41 -6.36 -14.39
C HIS A 84 7.93 -5.91 -13.01
N SER A 85 7.06 -6.70 -12.37
CA SER A 85 6.47 -6.33 -11.10
C SER A 85 7.30 -6.81 -9.89
N LYS A 86 8.61 -6.60 -9.94
CA LYS A 86 9.50 -6.88 -8.81
C LYS A 86 9.57 -5.67 -7.88
N GLN A 87 9.83 -5.93 -6.61
CA GLN A 87 10.09 -4.85 -5.67
C GLN A 87 11.35 -4.08 -6.06
N SER A 88 11.28 -2.75 -5.97
CA SER A 88 12.48 -1.92 -6.09
C SER A 88 13.31 -2.02 -4.81
N SER A 89 14.55 -1.54 -4.84
CA SER A 89 15.38 -1.54 -3.64
C SER A 89 14.79 -0.63 -2.56
N ALA A 90 14.18 0.50 -2.94
CA ALA A 90 13.50 1.38 -1.99
C ALA A 90 12.32 0.67 -1.32
N GLN A 91 11.53 -0.09 -2.09
CA GLN A 91 10.42 -0.85 -1.53
C GLN A 91 10.89 -1.92 -0.56
N LYS A 92 12.00 -2.61 -0.86
CA LYS A 92 12.57 -3.60 0.05
C LYS A 92 13.04 -2.97 1.36
N LYS A 93 13.65 -1.79 1.29
CA LYS A 93 14.07 -1.06 2.49
C LYS A 93 12.88 -0.65 3.34
N PHE A 94 11.80 -0.19 2.71
CA PHE A 94 10.58 0.15 3.43
C PHE A 94 10.00 -1.09 4.11
N GLU A 95 9.92 -2.21 3.39
CA GLU A 95 9.43 -3.48 3.95
C GLU A 95 10.22 -3.87 5.20
N GLU A 96 11.55 -3.85 5.12
CA GLU A 96 12.41 -4.21 6.25
C GLU A 96 12.16 -3.27 7.44
N ALA A 97 12.02 -1.98 7.17
CA ALA A 97 11.83 -0.99 8.23
C ALA A 97 10.51 -1.20 8.97
N VAL A 98 9.41 -1.43 8.25
CA VAL A 98 8.10 -1.58 8.90
C VAL A 98 7.99 -2.93 9.61
N ILE A 99 8.57 -4.00 9.05
CA ILE A 99 8.59 -5.30 9.72
C ILE A 99 9.35 -5.19 11.04
N ALA A 100 10.47 -4.49 11.07
CA ALA A 100 11.24 -4.28 12.28
C ALA A 100 10.44 -3.56 13.38
N GLN A 101 9.43 -2.77 12.99
CA GLN A 101 8.56 -2.06 13.93
C GLN A 101 7.26 -2.79 14.24
N GLY A 102 7.16 -4.05 13.83
CA GLY A 102 6.00 -4.89 14.16
C GLY A 102 4.81 -4.77 13.23
N TYR A 103 5.02 -4.24 12.02
CA TYR A 103 3.97 -4.19 11.01
C TYR A 103 4.04 -5.41 10.10
N GLN A 104 2.90 -5.85 9.60
CA GLN A 104 2.87 -6.84 8.54
C GLN A 104 3.02 -6.13 7.20
N TYR A 105 3.76 -6.73 6.27
CA TYR A 105 3.92 -6.21 4.91
C TYR A 105 3.55 -7.31 3.93
N LYS A 106 2.68 -7.00 2.98
CA LYS A 106 2.23 -7.98 1.99
C LYS A 106 2.22 -7.38 0.60
N ILE A 107 2.62 -8.19 -0.37
CA ILE A 107 2.50 -7.86 -1.79
C ILE A 107 1.25 -8.57 -2.31
N ILE A 108 0.34 -7.81 -2.92
CA ILE A 108 -0.92 -8.33 -3.43
C ILE A 108 -0.94 -8.21 -4.95
N ARG A 109 -1.27 -9.31 -5.61
CA ARG A 109 -1.24 -9.39 -7.07
C ARG A 109 -2.61 -9.56 -7.70
N ASN A 110 -3.63 -9.87 -6.90
CA ASN A 110 -5.00 -10.02 -7.41
C ASN A 110 -6.01 -9.74 -6.30
N PHE A 111 -7.27 -9.55 -6.72
CA PHE A 111 -8.34 -9.17 -5.81
C PHE A 111 -8.59 -10.23 -4.73
N ASN A 112 -8.63 -11.50 -5.11
CA ASN A 112 -8.93 -12.57 -4.14
C ASN A 112 -7.88 -12.65 -3.05
N SER A 113 -6.61 -12.43 -3.39
CA SER A 113 -5.53 -12.42 -2.41
C SER A 113 -5.70 -11.25 -1.43
N PHE A 114 -6.14 -10.08 -1.92
CA PHE A 114 -6.41 -8.94 -1.05
C PHE A 114 -7.55 -9.25 -0.08
N LYS A 115 -8.65 -9.77 -0.61
CA LYS A 115 -9.81 -10.12 0.20
C LYS A 115 -9.43 -11.11 1.30
N ASN A 116 -8.71 -12.18 0.93
CA ASN A 116 -8.27 -13.19 1.89
C ASN A 116 -7.33 -12.60 2.95
N LEU A 117 -6.41 -11.75 2.54
CA LEU A 117 -5.49 -11.08 3.45
C LEU A 117 -6.25 -10.27 4.50
N ILE A 118 -7.19 -9.44 4.05
CA ILE A 118 -7.96 -8.58 4.96
C ILE A 118 -8.81 -9.42 5.91
N GLU A 119 -9.52 -10.41 5.38
CA GLU A 119 -10.38 -11.26 6.21
C GLU A 119 -9.57 -11.99 7.27
N ASN A 120 -8.43 -12.55 6.91
CA ASN A 120 -7.56 -13.24 7.87
C ASN A 120 -6.95 -12.27 8.88
N TYR A 121 -6.53 -11.11 8.42
CA TYR A 121 -5.92 -10.10 9.30
C TYR A 121 -6.91 -9.62 10.37
N LEU A 122 -8.13 -9.27 9.95
CA LEU A 122 -9.14 -8.75 10.88
C LEU A 122 -9.74 -9.85 11.74
N LYS A 123 -9.75 -11.11 11.26
CA LYS A 123 -10.18 -12.25 12.07
C LYS A 123 -9.25 -12.44 13.27
N SER A 124 -7.94 -12.29 13.06
CA SER A 124 -6.96 -12.39 14.15
C SER A 124 -7.19 -11.30 15.20
N LYS A 125 -7.61 -10.10 14.77
CA LYS A 125 -7.97 -9.02 15.69
C LYS A 125 -9.16 -9.43 16.57
N ASN A 126 -10.18 -10.06 15.95
CA ASN A 126 -11.39 -10.43 16.67
C ASN A 126 -11.18 -11.58 17.65
N ASN A 127 -10.14 -12.38 17.42
CA ASN A 127 -9.81 -13.55 18.25
C ASN A 127 -8.75 -13.25 19.31
N GLY A 128 -8.17 -12.05 19.26
CA GLY A 128 -7.08 -11.68 20.16
C GLY A 128 -7.48 -10.93 21.39
#